data_7c255be097ad9a78ce417b2f7b2ee7a3
#
_entry.id   7c255be097ad9a78ce417b2f7b2ee7a3
#
_cell.length_a   1.000
_cell.length_b   1.000
_cell.length_c   1.000
_cell.angle_alpha   90.00
_cell.angle_beta   90.00
_cell.angle_gamma   90.00
#
_symmetry.space_group_name_H-M   'P 1'
#
loop_
_entity.id
_entity.type
_entity.pdbx_description
1 polymer ?
#
loop_
_entity_poly.entity_id
_entity_poly.type
_entity_poly.pdbx_seq_one_letter_code
_entity_poly.pdbx_strand_id
1 'polypeptide(L)'
;MNRKETLIWSIIDNVIVACDIPRDDGTHSITRESIVSKSREENVVMARALVVEQMVHAGFTITSIAYILNRTVQATRYLFKLSTEFYRTSRAFRLATSEATLMNKDVEPIFV
;
A
#
# COMPACT_ATOMS: atom_id res chain seq x y z
N MET A 1 -14.48 5.31 14.69
CA MET A 1 -14.00 4.94 13.34
C MET A 1 -15.01 4.03 12.68
N ASN A 2 -15.39 4.31 11.45
CA ASN A 2 -16.34 3.46 10.74
C ASN A 2 -15.64 2.25 10.11
N ARG A 3 -16.44 1.31 9.60
CA ARG A 3 -15.94 0.05 9.01
C ARG A 3 -15.00 0.30 7.84
N LYS A 4 -15.31 1.29 7.00
CA LYS A 4 -14.48 1.62 5.84
C LYS A 4 -13.11 2.15 6.25
N GLU A 5 -13.05 3.02 7.25
CA GLU A 5 -11.78 3.53 7.77
C GLU A 5 -10.96 2.41 8.39
N THR A 6 -11.60 1.52 9.14
CA THR A 6 -10.91 0.35 9.73
C THR A 6 -10.29 -0.51 8.62
N LEU A 7 -11.02 -0.76 7.55
CA LEU A 7 -10.53 -1.54 6.41
C LEU A 7 -9.34 -0.86 5.74
N ILE A 8 -9.43 0.46 5.50
CA ILE A 8 -8.35 1.23 4.89
C ILE A 8 -7.05 1.10 5.71
N TRP A 9 -7.15 1.35 7.02
CA TRP A 9 -5.97 1.30 7.88
C TRP A 9 -5.44 -0.11 8.05
N SER A 10 -6.31 -1.13 8.04
CA SER A 10 -5.87 -2.52 8.06
C SER A 10 -5.02 -2.86 6.85
N ILE A 11 -5.44 -2.45 5.66
CA ILE A 11 -4.69 -2.68 4.43
C ILE A 11 -3.34 -1.96 4.48
N ILE A 12 -3.34 -0.69 4.87
CA ILE A 12 -2.12 0.11 4.95
C ILE A 12 -1.14 -0.51 5.95
N ASP A 13 -1.62 -0.86 7.14
CA ASP A 13 -0.77 -1.45 8.18
C ASP A 13 -0.18 -2.79 7.75
N ASN A 14 -0.96 -3.62 7.06
CA ASN A 14 -0.47 -4.91 6.57
C ASN A 14 0.61 -4.72 5.50
N VAL A 15 0.46 -3.72 4.63
CA VAL A 15 1.51 -3.40 3.65
C VAL A 15 2.76 -2.90 4.36
N ILE A 16 2.62 -2.06 5.39
CA ILE A 16 3.76 -1.57 6.17
C ILE A 16 4.51 -2.73 6.78
N VAL A 17 3.83 -3.68 7.42
CA VAL A 17 4.46 -4.86 8.00
C VAL A 17 5.21 -5.66 6.94
N ALA A 18 4.62 -5.80 5.75
CA ALA A 18 5.23 -6.58 4.67
C ALA A 18 6.47 -5.89 4.07
N CYS A 19 6.51 -4.56 4.06
CA CYS A 19 7.54 -3.79 3.36
C CYS A 19 8.59 -3.18 4.27
N ASP A 20 8.27 -2.90 5.54
CA ASP A 20 9.16 -2.13 6.41
C ASP A 20 10.37 -2.95 6.83
N ILE A 21 11.54 -2.33 6.69
CA ILE A 21 12.81 -2.88 7.20
C ILE A 21 13.26 -1.94 8.31
N PRO A 22 13.25 -2.39 9.58
CA PRO A 22 13.72 -1.55 10.68
C PRO A 22 15.16 -1.10 10.47
N ARG A 23 15.45 0.15 10.80
CA ARG A 23 16.80 0.69 10.74
C ARG A 23 17.60 0.25 11.97
N ASP A 24 18.92 0.38 11.89
CA ASP A 24 19.83 -0.02 12.98
C ASP A 24 19.55 0.75 14.28
N ASP A 25 19.04 1.98 14.19
CA ASP A 25 18.70 2.79 15.35
C ASP A 25 17.31 2.47 15.94
N GLY A 26 16.63 1.45 15.42
CA GLY A 26 15.30 1.03 15.87
C GLY A 26 14.14 1.81 15.24
N THR A 27 14.41 2.80 14.39
CA THR A 27 13.35 3.52 13.69
C THR A 27 12.85 2.73 12.48
N HIS A 28 11.65 3.05 12.02
CA HIS A 28 11.03 2.41 10.86
C HIS A 28 11.09 3.35 9.66
N SER A 29 11.45 2.80 8.50
CA SER A 29 11.54 3.58 7.26
C SER A 29 10.17 3.84 6.65
N ILE A 30 9.18 3.00 6.96
CA ILE A 30 7.85 3.09 6.39
C ILE A 30 6.84 3.18 7.52
N THR A 31 6.04 4.26 7.51
CA THR A 31 5.00 4.53 8.50
C THR A 31 3.74 4.94 7.77
N ARG A 32 2.61 5.03 8.48
CA ARG A 32 1.38 5.56 7.89
C ARG A 32 1.61 6.96 7.31
N GLU A 33 2.33 7.79 8.05
CA GLU A 33 2.66 9.16 7.64
C GLU A 33 3.48 9.17 6.36
N SER A 34 4.47 8.29 6.23
CA SER A 34 5.30 8.23 5.03
C SER A 34 4.50 7.79 3.81
N ILE A 35 3.55 6.87 3.97
CA ILE A 35 2.71 6.40 2.88
C ILE A 35 1.91 7.56 2.25
N VAL A 36 1.34 8.43 3.08
CA VAL A 36 0.53 9.56 2.59
C VAL A 36 1.36 10.83 2.35
N SER A 37 2.65 10.81 2.67
CA SER A 37 3.56 11.94 2.48
C SER A 37 3.99 12.06 1.02
N LYS A 38 4.79 13.07 0.73
CA LYS A 38 5.38 13.27 -0.60
C LYS A 38 6.77 12.67 -0.73
N SER A 39 7.16 11.77 0.17
CA SER A 39 8.45 11.11 0.10
C SER A 39 8.62 10.35 -1.22
N ARG A 40 9.81 10.48 -1.80
CA ARG A 40 10.20 9.77 -3.02
C ARG A 40 11.26 8.71 -2.74
N GLU A 41 11.51 8.39 -1.48
CA GLU A 41 12.39 7.27 -1.15
C GLU A 41 11.85 6.00 -1.80
N GLU A 42 12.73 5.22 -2.39
CA GLU A 42 12.34 4.07 -3.20
C GLU A 42 11.47 3.08 -2.42
N ASN A 43 11.86 2.76 -1.19
CA ASN A 43 11.10 1.83 -0.36
C ASN A 43 9.70 2.35 -0.01
N VAL A 44 9.57 3.67 0.20
CA VAL A 44 8.26 4.30 0.45
C VAL A 44 7.39 4.30 -0.80
N VAL A 45 7.99 4.59 -1.96
CA VAL A 45 7.27 4.54 -3.24
C VAL A 45 6.78 3.12 -3.54
N MET A 46 7.62 2.12 -3.31
CA MET A 46 7.24 0.72 -3.49
C MET A 46 6.10 0.32 -2.56
N ALA A 47 6.18 0.72 -1.29
CA ALA A 47 5.12 0.42 -0.32
C ALA A 47 3.81 1.13 -0.71
N ARG A 48 3.90 2.39 -1.16
CA ARG A 48 2.72 3.13 -1.62
C ARG A 48 2.09 2.46 -2.84
N ALA A 49 2.89 1.99 -3.79
CA ALA A 49 2.41 1.25 -4.96
C ALA A 49 1.71 -0.04 -4.53
N LEU A 50 2.25 -0.74 -3.54
CA LEU A 50 1.63 -1.96 -3.02
C LEU A 50 0.30 -1.66 -2.30
N VAL A 51 0.22 -0.54 -1.57
CA VAL A 51 -1.05 -0.10 -0.98
C VAL A 51 -2.11 0.09 -2.06
N VAL A 52 -1.77 0.76 -3.15
CA VAL A 52 -2.71 0.98 -4.26
C VAL A 52 -3.17 -0.37 -4.82
N GLU A 53 -2.24 -1.28 -5.09
CA GLU A 53 -2.54 -2.60 -5.64
C GLU A 53 -3.48 -3.39 -4.71
N GLN A 54 -3.19 -3.42 -3.42
CA GLN A 54 -4.01 -4.14 -2.45
C GLN A 54 -5.40 -3.52 -2.30
N MET A 55 -5.50 -2.20 -2.35
CA MET A 55 -6.80 -1.51 -2.29
C MET A 55 -7.65 -1.77 -3.53
N VAL A 56 -7.04 -1.80 -4.71
CA VAL A 56 -7.77 -2.18 -5.94
C VAL A 56 -8.34 -3.58 -5.80
N HIS A 57 -7.56 -4.52 -5.29
CA HIS A 57 -8.03 -5.89 -5.06
C HIS A 57 -9.12 -5.98 -4.00
N ALA A 58 -9.13 -5.07 -3.04
CA ALA A 58 -10.17 -5.00 -2.01
C ALA A 58 -11.46 -4.33 -2.52
N GLY A 59 -11.47 -3.85 -3.76
CA GLY A 59 -12.66 -3.27 -4.38
C GLY A 59 -12.73 -1.75 -4.34
N PHE A 60 -11.67 -1.06 -3.89
CA PHE A 60 -11.64 0.41 -3.92
C PHE A 60 -11.46 0.90 -5.36
N THR A 61 -12.13 2.01 -5.68
CA THR A 61 -11.91 2.68 -6.98
C THR A 61 -10.62 3.49 -6.92
N ILE A 62 -10.04 3.75 -8.10
CA ILE A 62 -8.86 4.61 -8.19
C ILE A 62 -9.13 5.99 -7.59
N THR A 63 -10.31 6.55 -7.83
CA THR A 63 -10.70 7.85 -7.28
C THR A 63 -10.71 7.84 -5.74
N SER A 64 -11.26 6.80 -5.13
CA SER A 64 -11.27 6.66 -3.68
C SER A 64 -9.86 6.52 -3.12
N ILE A 65 -9.01 5.72 -3.77
CA ILE A 65 -7.63 5.51 -3.35
C ILE A 65 -6.86 6.83 -3.43
N ALA A 66 -7.04 7.59 -4.52
CA ALA A 66 -6.40 8.89 -4.70
C ALA A 66 -6.73 9.84 -3.53
N TYR A 67 -7.99 9.87 -3.14
CA TYR A 67 -8.42 10.68 -1.99
C TYR A 67 -7.76 10.22 -0.69
N ILE A 68 -7.77 8.92 -0.45
CA ILE A 68 -7.17 8.33 0.77
C ILE A 68 -5.69 8.67 0.87
N LEU A 69 -4.95 8.57 -0.23
CA LEU A 69 -3.50 8.78 -0.26
C LEU A 69 -3.11 10.24 -0.50
N ASN A 70 -4.09 11.14 -0.58
CA ASN A 70 -3.84 12.55 -0.88
C ASN A 70 -3.03 12.72 -2.17
N ARG A 71 -3.47 12.06 -3.21
CA ARG A 71 -2.85 12.06 -4.53
C ARG A 71 -3.88 12.40 -5.60
N THR A 72 -3.41 12.80 -6.78
CA THR A 72 -4.30 12.93 -7.94
C THR A 72 -4.68 11.55 -8.47
N VAL A 73 -5.76 11.49 -9.23
CA VAL A 73 -6.18 10.25 -9.89
C VAL A 73 -5.08 9.76 -10.84
N GLN A 74 -4.46 10.68 -11.58
CA GLN A 74 -3.37 10.31 -12.50
C GLN A 74 -2.17 9.72 -11.76
N ALA A 75 -1.76 10.35 -10.65
CA ALA A 75 -0.65 9.83 -9.83
C ALA A 75 -0.99 8.45 -9.26
N THR A 76 -2.23 8.23 -8.86
CA THR A 76 -2.68 6.94 -8.33
C THR A 76 -2.68 5.87 -9.42
N ARG A 77 -3.13 6.19 -10.62
CA ARG A 77 -3.03 5.26 -11.76
C ARG A 77 -1.59 4.90 -12.07
N TYR A 78 -0.70 5.89 -11.99
CA TYR A 78 0.73 5.67 -12.19
C TYR A 78 1.30 4.72 -11.14
N LEU A 79 0.92 4.88 -9.87
CA LEU A 79 1.34 3.98 -8.80
C LEU A 79 0.84 2.55 -9.05
N PHE A 80 -0.39 2.40 -9.52
CA PHE A 80 -0.92 1.08 -9.86
C PHE A 80 -0.12 0.43 -10.99
N LYS A 81 0.22 1.21 -12.00
CA LYS A 81 1.08 0.74 -13.09
C LYS A 81 2.47 0.37 -12.58
N LEU A 82 3.04 1.18 -11.68
CA LEU A 82 4.33 0.88 -11.05
C LEU A 82 4.28 -0.43 -10.26
N SER A 83 3.17 -0.75 -9.61
CA SER A 83 3.07 -2.00 -8.87
C SER A 83 3.25 -3.22 -9.78
N THR A 84 2.74 -3.16 -11.00
CA THR A 84 2.94 -4.21 -12.00
C THR A 84 4.42 -4.30 -12.41
N GLU A 85 5.06 -3.15 -12.63
CA GLU A 85 6.49 -3.12 -12.98
C GLU A 85 7.36 -3.63 -11.84
N PHE A 86 7.11 -3.20 -10.61
CA PHE A 86 7.85 -3.69 -9.45
C PHE A 86 7.66 -5.19 -9.25
N TYR A 87 6.45 -5.69 -9.44
CA TYR A 87 6.19 -7.13 -9.32
C TYR A 87 7.03 -7.91 -10.33
N ARG A 88 7.16 -7.39 -11.55
CA ARG A 88 7.93 -8.03 -12.60
C ARG A 88 9.45 -7.98 -12.35
N THR A 89 9.95 -6.88 -11.76
CA THR A 89 11.39 -6.61 -11.71
C THR A 89 12.01 -6.76 -10.32
N SER A 90 11.21 -6.79 -9.26
CA SER A 90 11.73 -6.81 -7.88
C SER A 90 11.25 -8.04 -7.12
N ARG A 91 12.20 -8.89 -6.75
CA ARG A 91 11.89 -10.04 -5.91
C ARG A 91 11.37 -9.60 -4.55
N ALA A 92 11.95 -8.56 -3.97
CA ALA A 92 11.51 -8.03 -2.67
C ALA A 92 10.05 -7.57 -2.76
N PHE A 93 9.66 -6.92 -3.85
CA PHE A 93 8.28 -6.50 -4.05
C PHE A 93 7.34 -7.70 -4.19
N ARG A 94 7.74 -8.74 -4.92
CA ARG A 94 6.93 -9.97 -5.05
C ARG A 94 6.70 -10.63 -3.71
N LEU A 95 7.74 -10.72 -2.88
CA LEU A 95 7.64 -11.30 -1.54
C LEU A 95 6.71 -10.46 -0.65
N ALA A 96 6.87 -9.14 -0.67
CA ALA A 96 6.01 -8.24 0.08
C ALA A 96 4.56 -8.32 -0.39
N THR A 97 4.33 -8.44 -1.70
CA THR A 97 2.99 -8.60 -2.27
C THR A 97 2.33 -9.88 -1.76
N SER A 98 3.07 -10.99 -1.77
CA SER A 98 2.55 -12.26 -1.29
C SER A 98 2.20 -12.20 0.19
N GLU A 99 3.05 -11.60 1.00
CA GLU A 99 2.83 -11.45 2.43
C GLU A 99 1.62 -10.55 2.72
N ALA A 100 1.55 -9.39 2.06
CA ALA A 100 0.43 -8.46 2.22
C ALA A 100 -0.89 -9.09 1.77
N THR A 101 -0.88 -9.82 0.67
CA THR A 101 -2.07 -10.52 0.16
C THR A 101 -2.58 -11.53 1.17
N LEU A 102 -1.66 -12.29 1.79
CA LEU A 102 -2.02 -13.25 2.83
C LEU A 102 -2.65 -12.58 4.05
N MET A 103 -2.04 -11.49 4.52
CA MET A 103 -2.57 -10.73 5.66
C MET A 103 -3.93 -10.10 5.34
N ASN A 104 -4.11 -9.59 4.13
CA ASN A 104 -5.36 -8.93 3.71
C ASN A 104 -6.46 -9.93 3.35
N LYS A 105 -6.16 -11.21 3.27
CA LYS A 105 -7.13 -12.26 2.95
C LYS A 105 -8.31 -12.26 3.92
N ASP A 106 -8.04 -11.94 5.19
CA ASP A 106 -9.06 -11.92 6.23
C ASP A 106 -9.75 -10.55 6.33
N VAL A 107 -9.33 -9.58 5.51
CA VAL A 107 -9.95 -8.27 5.48
C VAL A 107 -11.19 -8.34 4.61
N GLU A 108 -12.33 -7.98 5.17
CA GLU A 108 -13.61 -8.11 4.50
C GLU A 108 -13.75 -7.04 3.40
N PRO A 109 -14.08 -7.44 2.15
CA PRO A 109 -14.27 -6.48 1.06
C PRO A 109 -15.37 -5.47 1.36
N ILE A 110 -15.22 -4.24 0.85
CA ILE A 110 -16.22 -3.20 1.07
C ILE A 110 -17.50 -3.39 0.28
N PHE A 111 -17.47 -4.28 -0.71
CA PHE A 111 -18.64 -4.59 -1.57
C PHE A 111 -19.25 -5.94 -1.24
N VAL A 112 -19.44 -6.21 -0.02
CA VAL A 112 -20.15 -7.43 0.40
C VAL A 112 -21.59 -7.09 0.70
#